data_7b127f1fb77b55637e6ecebd3e0d3c44
#
_entry.id   7b127f1fb77b55637e6ecebd3e0d3c44
#
_cell.length_a   1.000
_cell.length_b   1.000
_cell.length_c   1.000
_cell.angle_alpha   90.00
_cell.angle_beta   90.00
_cell.angle_gamma   90.00
#
_symmetry.space_group_name_H-M   'P 1'
#
loop_
_entity.id
_entity.type
_entity.pdbx_description
1 polymer ?
#
loop_
_entity_poly.entity_id
_entity_poly.type
_entity_poly.pdbx_seq_one_letter_code
_entity_poly.pdbx_strand_id
1 'polypeptide(L)'
;MLYAILFLLCALAAAWAVVALAHWHWLLGVPVFVLVFALMHAVYVLIWWLLTLPVDRSKPLEKQNPRAREACRGVGRFLCLYGGLRPHISGEEKLPTDSRFLFVCNHRSMFDPLMVIGYLYKWNISFISKPSNMAIPLAGDIAYNAGYLPIDRENDRAALKTILTAADYMKRDLCSIGIYPEGTRTKDGELLPFHSGSFKTAQRAKVPIAVACVRGTEKVKRRLLLRPTDVYLDILELIPAERVCAMSTAELAEYSRKRIEEGLKA
;
A
#
# COMPACT_ATOMS: atom_id res chain seq x y z
N MET A 1 -14.38 -3.75 -6.70
CA MET A 1 -15.27 -4.90 -6.41
C MET A 1 -16.11 -5.32 -7.61
N LEU A 2 -16.85 -4.43 -8.24
CA LEU A 2 -17.75 -4.77 -9.36
C LEU A 2 -17.08 -5.55 -10.49
N TYR A 3 -15.87 -5.14 -10.93
CA TYR A 3 -15.14 -5.83 -11.99
C TYR A 3 -14.72 -7.27 -11.61
N ALA A 4 -14.33 -7.51 -10.35
CA ALA A 4 -13.94 -8.85 -9.90
C ALA A 4 -15.15 -9.82 -9.91
N ILE A 5 -16.32 -9.32 -9.52
CA ILE A 5 -17.58 -10.08 -9.63
C ILE A 5 -17.91 -10.33 -11.10
N LEU A 6 -17.78 -9.32 -11.97
CA LEU A 6 -18.02 -9.47 -13.40
C LEU A 6 -17.10 -10.53 -14.03
N PHE A 7 -15.79 -10.49 -13.68
CA PHE A 7 -14.82 -11.48 -14.18
C PHE A 7 -15.15 -12.90 -13.72
N LEU A 8 -15.57 -13.05 -12.45
CA LEU A 8 -16.01 -14.32 -11.92
C LEU A 8 -17.21 -14.86 -12.70
N LEU A 9 -18.23 -14.01 -12.91
CA LEU A 9 -19.44 -14.39 -13.64
C LEU A 9 -19.14 -14.75 -15.09
N CYS A 10 -18.29 -13.98 -15.80
CA CYS A 10 -17.88 -14.28 -17.17
C CYS A 10 -17.12 -15.61 -17.25
N ALA A 11 -16.23 -15.88 -16.32
CA ALA A 11 -15.46 -17.13 -16.29
C ALA A 11 -16.36 -18.34 -16.00
N LEU A 12 -17.35 -18.20 -15.09
CA LEU A 12 -18.35 -19.24 -14.82
C LEU A 12 -19.25 -19.48 -16.05
N ALA A 13 -19.69 -18.42 -16.71
CA ALA A 13 -20.51 -18.53 -17.93
C ALA A 13 -19.74 -19.23 -19.07
N ALA A 14 -18.47 -18.92 -19.26
CA ALA A 14 -17.62 -19.58 -20.24
C ALA A 14 -17.42 -21.06 -19.93
N ALA A 15 -17.14 -21.40 -18.67
CA ALA A 15 -17.00 -22.78 -18.23
C ALA A 15 -18.31 -23.58 -18.43
N TRP A 16 -19.44 -22.98 -18.07
CA TRP A 16 -20.75 -23.57 -18.28
C TRP A 16 -21.06 -23.79 -19.76
N ALA A 17 -20.78 -22.78 -20.61
CA ALA A 17 -21.00 -22.89 -22.05
C ALA A 17 -20.21 -24.03 -22.67
N VAL A 18 -18.94 -24.23 -22.28
CA VAL A 18 -18.14 -25.35 -22.77
C VAL A 18 -18.72 -26.71 -22.35
N VAL A 19 -19.14 -26.82 -21.10
CA VAL A 19 -19.75 -28.08 -20.61
C VAL A 19 -21.11 -28.36 -21.24
N ALA A 20 -21.99 -27.35 -21.27
CA ALA A 20 -23.38 -27.50 -21.70
C ALA A 20 -23.53 -27.58 -23.24
N LEU A 21 -22.83 -26.69 -23.99
CA LEU A 21 -23.00 -26.56 -25.42
C LEU A 21 -22.09 -27.50 -26.23
N ALA A 22 -20.88 -27.79 -25.73
CA ALA A 22 -19.95 -28.71 -26.37
C ALA A 22 -20.15 -30.18 -25.91
N HIS A 23 -21.08 -30.43 -24.98
CA HIS A 23 -21.31 -31.74 -24.36
C HIS A 23 -20.04 -32.38 -23.76
N TRP A 24 -19.14 -31.54 -23.24
CA TRP A 24 -17.88 -31.98 -22.65
C TRP A 24 -18.07 -32.37 -21.20
N HIS A 25 -17.14 -33.21 -20.71
CA HIS A 25 -17.14 -33.60 -19.31
C HIS A 25 -16.98 -32.38 -18.41
N TRP A 26 -17.75 -32.28 -17.32
CA TRP A 26 -17.76 -31.12 -16.41
C TRP A 26 -16.37 -30.74 -15.89
N LEU A 27 -15.45 -31.70 -15.73
CA LEU A 27 -14.06 -31.44 -15.32
C LEU A 27 -13.28 -30.52 -16.29
N LEU A 28 -13.68 -30.48 -17.57
CA LEU A 28 -13.07 -29.56 -18.54
C LEU A 28 -13.53 -28.12 -18.36
N GLY A 29 -14.63 -27.89 -17.66
CA GLY A 29 -15.06 -26.54 -17.26
C GLY A 29 -14.07 -25.86 -16.31
N VAL A 30 -13.35 -26.61 -15.46
CA VAL A 30 -12.39 -26.05 -14.50
C VAL A 30 -11.22 -25.33 -15.19
N PRO A 31 -10.46 -25.96 -16.11
CA PRO A 31 -9.37 -25.27 -16.82
C PRO A 31 -9.87 -24.09 -17.67
N VAL A 32 -11.04 -24.19 -18.29
CA VAL A 32 -11.64 -23.06 -19.02
C VAL A 32 -11.96 -21.90 -18.09
N PHE A 33 -12.55 -22.17 -16.92
CA PHE A 33 -12.78 -21.15 -15.92
C PHE A 33 -11.48 -20.44 -15.49
N VAL A 34 -10.46 -21.22 -15.14
CA VAL A 34 -9.16 -20.69 -14.71
C VAL A 34 -8.51 -19.85 -15.81
N LEU A 35 -8.53 -20.33 -17.05
CA LEU A 35 -7.93 -19.63 -18.20
C LEU A 35 -8.65 -18.29 -18.48
N VAL A 36 -9.97 -18.30 -18.57
CA VAL A 36 -10.77 -17.08 -18.83
C VAL A 36 -10.60 -16.08 -17.69
N PHE A 37 -10.66 -16.54 -16.45
CA PHE A 37 -10.46 -15.69 -15.28
C PHE A 37 -9.08 -15.03 -15.27
N ALA A 38 -8.02 -15.81 -15.51
CA ALA A 38 -6.65 -15.31 -15.60
C ALA A 38 -6.46 -14.32 -16.76
N LEU A 39 -7.01 -14.64 -17.95
CA LEU A 39 -6.93 -13.78 -19.12
C LEU A 39 -7.60 -12.43 -18.88
N MET A 40 -8.80 -12.41 -18.28
CA MET A 40 -9.51 -11.18 -17.96
C MET A 40 -8.72 -10.30 -16.96
N HIS A 41 -8.06 -10.90 -15.99
CA HIS A 41 -7.19 -10.18 -15.06
C HIS A 41 -5.94 -9.63 -15.76
N ALA A 42 -5.32 -10.41 -16.65
CA ALA A 42 -4.17 -9.95 -17.44
C ALA A 42 -4.54 -8.78 -18.35
N VAL A 43 -5.68 -8.85 -19.05
CA VAL A 43 -6.20 -7.75 -19.87
C VAL A 43 -6.52 -6.52 -19.02
N TYR A 44 -7.12 -6.71 -17.84
CA TYR A 44 -7.38 -5.61 -16.90
C TYR A 44 -6.10 -4.89 -16.49
N VAL A 45 -5.08 -5.63 -16.08
CA VAL A 45 -3.77 -5.07 -15.71
C VAL A 45 -3.11 -4.36 -16.90
N LEU A 46 -3.17 -4.97 -18.09
CA LEU A 46 -2.63 -4.38 -19.32
C LEU A 46 -3.32 -3.05 -19.67
N ILE A 47 -4.65 -3.00 -19.59
CA ILE A 47 -5.41 -1.75 -19.84
C ILE A 47 -4.96 -0.67 -18.85
N TRP A 48 -4.87 -0.98 -17.56
CA TRP A 48 -4.43 0.00 -16.58
C TRP A 48 -2.99 0.45 -16.82
N TRP A 49 -2.12 -0.46 -17.23
CA TRP A 49 -0.75 -0.12 -17.60
C TRP A 49 -0.70 0.83 -18.81
N LEU A 50 -1.42 0.52 -19.88
CA LEU A 50 -1.53 1.39 -21.07
C LEU A 50 -2.11 2.77 -20.74
N LEU A 51 -3.08 2.84 -19.84
CA LEU A 51 -3.68 4.10 -19.39
C LEU A 51 -2.75 4.94 -18.48
N THR A 52 -1.67 4.35 -17.99
CA THR A 52 -0.72 5.00 -17.09
C THR A 52 0.63 5.31 -17.74
N LEU A 53 0.87 4.88 -18.95
CA LEU A 53 2.10 5.13 -19.73
C LEU A 53 2.15 6.57 -20.32
N PRO A 54 3.37 7.05 -20.64
CA PRO A 54 4.71 6.58 -20.32
C PRO A 54 5.31 7.35 -19.12
N VAL A 55 6.24 6.73 -18.36
CA VAL A 55 6.95 7.38 -17.27
C VAL A 55 8.45 7.19 -17.39
N ASP A 56 9.14 8.31 -17.38
CA ASP A 56 10.59 8.32 -17.19
C ASP A 56 10.90 8.22 -15.70
N ARG A 57 11.20 7.02 -15.23
CA ARG A 57 11.53 6.75 -13.81
C ARG A 57 12.87 7.35 -13.36
N SER A 58 13.65 7.93 -14.28
CA SER A 58 14.90 8.61 -13.92
C SER A 58 14.67 9.98 -13.29
N LYS A 59 13.47 10.55 -13.46
CA LYS A 59 13.09 11.89 -12.99
C LYS A 59 11.96 11.80 -11.95
N PRO A 60 11.97 12.65 -10.91
CA PRO A 60 10.83 12.78 -10.01
C PRO A 60 9.56 13.14 -10.79
N LEU A 61 8.39 12.66 -10.29
CA LEU A 61 7.13 13.01 -10.91
C LEU A 61 6.84 14.51 -10.80
N GLU A 62 6.43 15.11 -11.89
CA GLU A 62 5.90 16.48 -11.90
C GLU A 62 4.45 16.49 -11.41
N LYS A 63 3.66 15.49 -11.82
CA LYS A 63 2.26 15.33 -11.46
C LYS A 63 1.93 13.86 -11.28
N GLN A 64 1.14 13.57 -10.26
CA GLN A 64 0.62 12.22 -10.01
C GLN A 64 -0.47 11.87 -11.03
N ASN A 65 -0.47 10.63 -11.52
CA ASN A 65 -1.51 10.14 -12.42
C ASN A 65 -2.72 9.63 -11.60
N PRO A 66 -3.92 10.26 -11.71
CA PRO A 66 -5.09 9.84 -10.94
C PRO A 66 -5.54 8.40 -11.26
N ARG A 67 -5.35 7.95 -12.51
CA ARG A 67 -5.69 6.57 -12.93
C ARG A 67 -4.78 5.56 -12.27
N ALA A 68 -3.47 5.88 -12.16
CA ALA A 68 -2.53 5.03 -11.45
C ALA A 68 -2.88 4.89 -9.96
N ARG A 69 -3.28 5.99 -9.31
CA ARG A 69 -3.80 5.97 -7.93
C ARG A 69 -5.02 5.05 -7.80
N GLU A 70 -5.99 5.20 -8.70
CA GLU A 70 -7.20 4.37 -8.69
C GLU A 70 -6.87 2.89 -8.92
N ALA A 71 -5.93 2.57 -9.82
CA ALA A 71 -5.43 1.22 -10.02
C ALA A 71 -4.80 0.65 -8.74
N CYS A 72 -3.93 1.40 -8.07
CA CYS A 72 -3.34 0.99 -6.79
C CYS A 72 -4.42 0.73 -5.73
N ARG A 73 -5.41 1.61 -5.62
CA ARG A 73 -6.56 1.42 -4.72
C ARG A 73 -7.32 0.14 -5.05
N GLY A 74 -7.64 -0.05 -6.33
CA GLY A 74 -8.35 -1.24 -6.80
C GLY A 74 -7.61 -2.53 -6.48
N VAL A 75 -6.30 -2.56 -6.74
CA VAL A 75 -5.42 -3.70 -6.42
C VAL A 75 -5.35 -3.91 -4.90
N GLY A 76 -5.15 -2.85 -4.11
CA GLY A 76 -5.12 -2.95 -2.65
C GLY A 76 -6.39 -3.56 -2.09
N ARG A 77 -7.56 -3.07 -2.48
CA ARG A 77 -8.86 -3.62 -2.07
C ARG A 77 -9.08 -5.06 -2.54
N PHE A 78 -8.73 -5.33 -3.80
CA PHE A 78 -8.88 -6.68 -4.36
C PHE A 78 -8.04 -7.69 -3.60
N LEU A 79 -6.76 -7.39 -3.36
CA LEU A 79 -5.85 -8.31 -2.65
C LEU A 79 -6.25 -8.48 -1.18
N CYS A 80 -6.73 -7.43 -0.51
CA CYS A 80 -7.27 -7.55 0.84
C CYS A 80 -8.52 -8.45 0.88
N LEU A 81 -9.45 -8.25 -0.05
CA LEU A 81 -10.65 -9.09 -0.15
C LEU A 81 -10.28 -10.55 -0.46
N TYR A 82 -9.38 -10.76 -1.44
CA TYR A 82 -8.94 -12.08 -1.84
C TYR A 82 -8.15 -12.80 -0.74
N GLY A 83 -7.39 -12.06 0.07
CA GLY A 83 -6.74 -12.55 1.28
C GLY A 83 -7.71 -12.84 2.44
N GLY A 84 -9.00 -12.55 2.29
CA GLY A 84 -10.01 -12.74 3.34
C GLY A 84 -9.85 -11.76 4.50
N LEU A 85 -9.35 -10.56 4.27
CA LEU A 85 -9.22 -9.55 5.30
C LEU A 85 -10.57 -8.90 5.60
N ARG A 86 -10.85 -8.73 6.90
CA ARG A 86 -11.91 -7.85 7.43
C ARG A 86 -11.23 -6.65 8.08
N PRO A 87 -11.04 -5.53 7.37
CA PRO A 87 -10.37 -4.36 7.92
C PRO A 87 -11.30 -3.59 8.86
N HIS A 88 -10.77 -3.30 10.04
CA HIS A 88 -11.34 -2.40 11.03
C HIS A 88 -10.40 -1.20 11.12
N ILE A 89 -10.91 0.00 10.79
CA ILE A 89 -10.12 1.22 10.78
C ILE A 89 -10.70 2.19 11.79
N SER A 90 -9.86 2.78 12.61
CA SER A 90 -10.26 3.75 13.62
C SER A 90 -9.33 4.97 13.66
N GLY A 91 -9.83 6.08 14.17
CA GLY A 91 -9.06 7.31 14.32
C GLY A 91 -8.82 8.08 13.01
N GLU A 92 -9.53 7.73 11.91
CA GLU A 92 -9.39 8.41 10.61
C GLU A 92 -9.66 9.91 10.68
N GLU A 93 -10.50 10.35 11.60
CA GLU A 93 -10.84 11.75 11.86
C GLU A 93 -9.64 12.59 12.32
N LYS A 94 -8.57 11.95 12.79
CA LYS A 94 -7.31 12.60 13.19
C LYS A 94 -6.44 12.96 11.98
N LEU A 95 -6.69 12.34 10.81
CA LEU A 95 -5.90 12.60 9.62
C LEU A 95 -6.32 13.92 8.97
N PRO A 96 -5.36 14.79 8.60
CA PRO A 96 -5.68 16.06 7.97
C PRO A 96 -6.26 15.83 6.57
N THR A 97 -7.21 16.68 6.17
CA THR A 97 -7.84 16.65 4.85
C THR A 97 -7.33 17.75 3.91
N ASP A 98 -6.66 18.74 4.46
CA ASP A 98 -6.21 19.97 3.82
C ASP A 98 -4.69 20.10 3.68
N SER A 99 -3.96 19.12 4.21
CA SER A 99 -2.50 19.10 4.15
C SER A 99 -1.95 17.69 3.93
N ARG A 100 -0.71 17.60 3.46
CA ARG A 100 0.03 16.34 3.35
C ARG A 100 0.69 16.01 4.67
N PHE A 101 0.97 14.72 4.88
CA PHE A 101 1.58 14.23 6.11
C PHE A 101 2.48 13.03 5.82
N LEU A 102 3.37 12.75 6.75
CA LEU A 102 4.11 11.50 6.79
C LEU A 102 3.29 10.47 7.59
N PHE A 103 2.90 9.39 6.94
CA PHE A 103 2.23 8.26 7.59
C PHE A 103 3.27 7.26 8.10
N VAL A 104 3.28 7.02 9.40
CA VAL A 104 4.23 6.13 10.10
C VAL A 104 3.46 4.98 10.73
N CYS A 105 3.83 3.74 10.38
CA CYS A 105 3.16 2.55 10.91
C CYS A 105 4.17 1.42 11.12
N ASN A 106 3.88 0.47 12.02
CA ASN A 106 4.64 -0.78 12.14
C ASN A 106 4.39 -1.70 10.94
N HIS A 107 5.30 -2.66 10.68
CA HIS A 107 5.26 -3.52 9.50
C HIS A 107 5.24 -5.01 9.86
N ARG A 108 4.12 -5.67 9.66
CA ARG A 108 3.90 -7.08 9.99
C ARG A 108 3.70 -7.97 8.77
N SER A 109 3.11 -7.42 7.69
CA SER A 109 2.69 -8.21 6.54
C SER A 109 2.79 -7.44 5.23
N MET A 110 2.79 -8.15 4.12
CA MET A 110 2.60 -7.52 2.80
C MET A 110 1.22 -6.87 2.64
N PHE A 111 0.26 -7.24 3.47
CA PHE A 111 -1.09 -6.67 3.45
C PHE A 111 -1.17 -5.28 4.12
N ASP A 112 -0.20 -4.88 4.93
CA ASP A 112 -0.22 -3.58 5.63
C ASP A 112 -0.33 -2.40 4.64
N PRO A 113 0.57 -2.23 3.65
CA PRO A 113 0.44 -1.17 2.68
C PRO A 113 -0.80 -1.33 1.79
N LEU A 114 -1.20 -2.57 1.45
CA LEU A 114 -2.38 -2.82 0.63
C LEU A 114 -3.66 -2.36 1.32
N MET A 115 -3.75 -2.54 2.63
CA MET A 115 -4.88 -2.07 3.44
C MET A 115 -4.92 -0.53 3.46
N VAL A 116 -3.79 0.13 3.72
CA VAL A 116 -3.72 1.60 3.72
C VAL A 116 -4.11 2.16 2.36
N ILE A 117 -3.53 1.65 1.26
CA ILE A 117 -3.80 2.10 -0.11
C ILE A 117 -5.28 1.87 -0.49
N GLY A 118 -5.83 0.73 -0.12
CA GLY A 118 -7.19 0.36 -0.46
C GLY A 118 -8.26 1.11 0.31
N TYR A 119 -8.01 1.42 1.57
CA TYR A 119 -9.03 1.92 2.49
C TYR A 119 -8.81 3.35 2.95
N LEU A 120 -7.55 3.85 3.06
CA LEU A 120 -7.25 5.25 3.33
C LEU A 120 -7.02 6.08 2.04
N TYR A 121 -7.66 5.69 0.94
CA TYR A 121 -7.50 6.32 -0.38
C TYR A 121 -7.76 7.84 -0.39
N LYS A 122 -8.68 8.33 0.42
CA LYS A 122 -9.03 9.74 0.55
C LYS A 122 -7.80 10.62 0.82
N TRP A 123 -6.85 10.13 1.60
CA TRP A 123 -5.67 10.87 2.04
C TRP A 123 -4.47 10.78 1.09
N ASN A 124 -4.63 10.07 -0.04
CA ASN A 124 -3.61 10.00 -1.08
C ASN A 124 -2.21 9.64 -0.56
N ILE A 125 -2.12 8.49 0.12
CA ILE A 125 -0.86 8.01 0.72
C ILE A 125 -0.14 7.11 -0.29
N SER A 126 1.09 7.51 -0.68
CA SER A 126 2.02 6.71 -1.48
C SER A 126 3.16 6.20 -0.60
N PHE A 127 3.73 5.03 -0.90
CA PHE A 127 4.72 4.41 -0.03
C PHE A 127 6.14 4.47 -0.57
N ILE A 128 7.09 4.61 0.34
CA ILE A 128 8.49 4.28 0.09
C ILE A 128 8.63 2.76 0.16
N SER A 129 9.09 2.15 -0.94
CA SER A 129 9.07 0.69 -1.14
C SER A 129 10.45 0.15 -1.51
N LYS A 130 10.64 -1.18 -1.44
CA LYS A 130 11.86 -1.83 -1.92
C LYS A 130 12.00 -1.66 -3.43
N PRO A 131 13.24 -1.54 -3.96
CA PRO A 131 13.49 -1.48 -5.42
C PRO A 131 12.89 -2.68 -6.16
N SER A 132 12.94 -3.88 -5.58
CA SER A 132 12.38 -5.10 -6.18
C SER A 132 10.86 -5.03 -6.40
N ASN A 133 10.11 -4.34 -5.54
CA ASN A 133 8.67 -4.15 -5.75
C ASN A 133 8.40 -3.21 -6.93
N MET A 134 9.25 -2.18 -7.10
CA MET A 134 9.16 -1.25 -8.24
C MET A 134 9.66 -1.88 -9.55
N ALA A 135 10.41 -2.97 -9.49
CA ALA A 135 10.89 -3.71 -10.66
C ALA A 135 9.84 -4.71 -11.22
N ILE A 136 8.73 -4.95 -10.52
CA ILE A 136 7.66 -5.83 -11.00
C ILE A 136 7.08 -5.24 -12.28
N PRO A 137 7.11 -5.98 -13.41
CA PRO A 137 6.55 -5.49 -14.67
C PRO A 137 5.11 -5.00 -14.51
N LEU A 138 4.75 -3.94 -15.20
CA LEU A 138 3.45 -3.27 -15.16
C LEU A 138 3.10 -2.66 -13.79
N ALA A 139 3.18 -3.44 -12.72
CA ALA A 139 2.83 -2.97 -11.37
C ALA A 139 3.77 -1.87 -10.87
N GLY A 140 5.06 -1.98 -11.16
CA GLY A 140 6.05 -0.97 -10.80
C GLY A 140 5.83 0.36 -11.51
N ASP A 141 5.41 0.35 -12.80
CA ASP A 141 5.09 1.56 -13.57
C ASP A 141 3.83 2.25 -13.00
N ILE A 142 2.80 1.46 -12.71
CA ILE A 142 1.58 1.96 -12.08
C ILE A 142 1.89 2.58 -10.72
N ALA A 143 2.67 1.88 -9.89
CA ALA A 143 3.06 2.37 -8.57
C ALA A 143 3.88 3.67 -8.66
N TYR A 144 4.85 3.74 -9.59
CA TYR A 144 5.63 4.94 -9.79
C TYR A 144 4.76 6.15 -10.17
N ASN A 145 3.86 5.97 -11.15
CA ASN A 145 2.87 6.98 -11.57
C ASN A 145 1.91 7.41 -10.44
N ALA A 146 1.71 6.54 -9.46
CA ALA A 146 0.94 6.82 -8.24
C ALA A 146 1.79 7.48 -7.13
N GLY A 147 3.05 7.83 -7.38
CA GLY A 147 3.92 8.55 -6.45
C GLY A 147 4.76 7.67 -5.53
N TYR A 148 4.83 6.36 -5.77
CA TYR A 148 5.68 5.47 -4.99
C TYR A 148 7.15 5.68 -5.33
N LEU A 149 8.02 5.56 -4.33
CA LEU A 149 9.45 5.79 -4.46
C LEU A 149 10.24 4.56 -4.03
N PRO A 150 11.23 4.10 -4.82
CA PRO A 150 12.15 3.06 -4.38
C PRO A 150 13.14 3.61 -3.36
N ILE A 151 13.48 2.84 -2.33
CA ILE A 151 14.56 3.14 -1.40
C ILE A 151 15.57 2.00 -1.36
N ASP A 152 16.81 2.32 -1.77
CA ASP A 152 17.95 1.46 -1.55
C ASP A 152 18.56 1.78 -0.18
N ARG A 153 18.43 0.84 0.76
CA ARG A 153 18.86 0.99 2.15
C ARG A 153 20.34 0.67 2.36
N GLU A 154 20.95 0.01 1.39
CA GLU A 154 22.37 -0.33 1.42
C GLU A 154 23.23 0.81 0.87
N ASN A 155 22.60 1.81 0.24
CA ASN A 155 23.26 2.99 -0.32
C ASN A 155 22.69 4.27 0.31
N ASP A 156 23.36 4.81 1.30
CA ASP A 156 22.94 6.00 2.04
C ASP A 156 22.67 7.22 1.15
N ARG A 157 23.48 7.40 0.09
CA ARG A 157 23.31 8.52 -0.86
C ARG A 157 22.03 8.35 -1.68
N ALA A 158 21.74 7.14 -2.14
CA ALA A 158 20.50 6.83 -2.86
C ALA A 158 19.29 6.95 -1.94
N ALA A 159 19.40 6.44 -0.71
CA ALA A 159 18.35 6.57 0.32
C ALA A 159 18.04 8.04 0.63
N LEU A 160 19.07 8.87 0.80
CA LEU A 160 18.89 10.31 1.02
C LEU A 160 18.20 10.99 -0.15
N LYS A 161 18.55 10.66 -1.39
CA LYS A 161 17.88 11.18 -2.59
C LYS A 161 16.39 10.84 -2.57
N THR A 162 16.02 9.60 -2.23
CA THR A 162 14.63 9.18 -2.11
C THR A 162 13.88 9.95 -1.03
N ILE A 163 14.48 10.15 0.15
CA ILE A 163 13.90 10.93 1.25
C ILE A 163 13.65 12.39 0.83
N LEU A 164 14.59 13.01 0.12
CA LEU A 164 14.45 14.38 -0.37
C LEU A 164 13.35 14.48 -1.45
N THR A 165 13.25 13.51 -2.35
CA THR A 165 12.19 13.44 -3.35
C THR A 165 10.82 13.25 -2.69
N ALA A 166 10.72 12.40 -1.68
CA ALA A 166 9.49 12.20 -0.91
C ALA A 166 9.04 13.47 -0.19
N ALA A 167 9.99 14.21 0.40
CA ALA A 167 9.71 15.50 1.02
C ALA A 167 9.23 16.54 0.00
N ASP A 168 9.82 16.57 -1.20
CA ASP A 168 9.39 17.43 -2.29
C ASP A 168 7.98 17.12 -2.77
N TYR A 169 7.61 15.83 -2.87
CA TYR A 169 6.24 15.42 -3.22
C TYR A 169 5.21 15.96 -2.23
N MET A 170 5.49 15.90 -0.92
CA MET A 170 4.60 16.46 0.09
C MET A 170 4.54 17.99 0.03
N LYS A 171 5.68 18.69 -0.18
CA LYS A 171 5.71 20.16 -0.33
C LYS A 171 4.91 20.66 -1.53
N ARG A 172 4.96 19.94 -2.64
CA ARG A 172 4.22 20.27 -3.87
C ARG A 172 2.77 19.77 -3.86
N ASP A 173 2.29 19.30 -2.73
CA ASP A 173 0.93 18.76 -2.56
C ASP A 173 0.60 17.57 -3.47
N LEU A 174 1.61 16.82 -3.94
CA LEU A 174 1.37 15.66 -4.80
C LEU A 174 0.69 14.52 -4.04
N CYS A 175 1.29 14.07 -2.93
CA CYS A 175 0.77 12.98 -2.10
C CYS A 175 1.34 13.03 -0.68
N SER A 176 0.64 12.43 0.27
CA SER A 176 1.20 12.03 1.56
C SER A 176 2.13 10.83 1.37
N ILE A 177 3.13 10.68 2.24
CA ILE A 177 4.11 9.59 2.13
C ILE A 177 3.96 8.63 3.29
N GLY A 178 3.80 7.34 2.99
CA GLY A 178 3.78 6.26 3.97
C GLY A 178 5.15 5.60 4.11
N ILE A 179 5.55 5.34 5.34
CA ILE A 179 6.78 4.62 5.67
C ILE A 179 6.53 3.57 6.75
N TYR A 180 7.33 2.52 6.69
CA TYR A 180 7.48 1.53 7.75
C TYR A 180 8.90 1.68 8.31
N PRO A 181 9.08 2.45 9.40
CA PRO A 181 10.42 2.85 9.86
C PRO A 181 11.26 1.70 10.43
N GLU A 182 10.67 0.54 10.67
CA GLU A 182 11.38 -0.71 10.98
C GLU A 182 12.27 -1.21 9.83
N GLY A 183 11.99 -0.75 8.63
CA GLY A 183 12.75 -1.14 7.44
C GLY A 183 12.51 -2.57 6.95
N THR A 184 11.94 -3.44 7.75
CA THR A 184 11.60 -4.83 7.40
C THR A 184 10.34 -5.27 8.13
N ARG A 185 9.77 -6.41 7.74
CA ARG A 185 8.62 -6.99 8.43
C ARG A 185 9.07 -7.73 9.68
N THR A 186 8.40 -7.47 10.79
CA THR A 186 8.62 -8.20 12.05
C THR A 186 8.17 -9.65 11.90
N LYS A 187 9.01 -10.60 12.30
CA LYS A 187 8.71 -12.04 12.22
C LYS A 187 8.07 -12.55 13.51
N ASP A 188 8.52 -12.05 14.66
CA ASP A 188 8.22 -12.59 15.99
C ASP A 188 7.20 -11.75 16.76
N GLY A 189 6.60 -10.75 16.12
CA GLY A 189 5.57 -9.89 16.70
C GLY A 189 6.10 -8.71 17.53
N GLU A 190 7.40 -8.67 17.81
CA GLU A 190 8.02 -7.55 18.51
C GLU A 190 8.32 -6.38 17.57
N LEU A 191 8.13 -5.16 18.08
CA LEU A 191 8.40 -3.94 17.32
C LEU A 191 9.90 -3.70 17.21
N LEU A 192 10.43 -3.67 16.00
CA LEU A 192 11.84 -3.41 15.75
C LEU A 192 12.22 -1.94 16.02
N PRO A 193 13.52 -1.63 16.21
CA PRO A 193 13.98 -0.25 16.29
C PRO A 193 13.62 0.54 15.03
N PHE A 194 13.26 1.80 15.20
CA PHE A 194 12.91 2.68 14.08
C PHE A 194 14.13 3.40 13.53
N HIS A 195 14.30 3.38 12.21
CA HIS A 195 15.31 4.15 11.51
C HIS A 195 14.99 5.66 11.57
N SER A 196 15.72 6.41 12.37
CA SER A 196 15.50 7.84 12.58
C SER A 196 15.60 8.66 11.29
N GLY A 197 16.42 8.24 10.33
CA GLY A 197 16.55 8.88 9.01
C GLY A 197 15.25 8.99 8.22
N SER A 198 14.30 8.10 8.46
CA SER A 198 12.97 8.12 7.84
C SER A 198 12.17 9.37 8.18
N PHE A 199 12.37 9.93 9.38
CA PHE A 199 11.65 11.09 9.88
C PHE A 199 12.14 12.43 9.29
N LYS A 200 13.34 12.44 8.68
CA LYS A 200 13.84 13.60 7.90
C LYS A 200 12.88 14.02 6.80
N THR A 201 12.11 13.08 6.27
CA THR A 201 11.10 13.35 5.22
C THR A 201 10.08 14.38 5.71
N ALA A 202 9.48 14.18 6.88
CA ALA A 202 8.49 15.10 7.45
C ALA A 202 9.13 16.46 7.84
N GLN A 203 10.30 16.44 8.48
CA GLN A 203 11.00 17.67 8.84
C GLN A 203 11.36 18.52 7.63
N ARG A 204 11.87 17.89 6.57
CA ARG A 204 12.21 18.59 5.30
C ARG A 204 10.98 19.14 4.59
N ALA A 205 9.88 18.43 4.66
CA ALA A 205 8.61 18.89 4.11
C ALA A 205 7.88 19.90 5.01
N LYS A 206 8.20 19.96 6.29
CA LYS A 206 7.49 20.72 7.35
C LYS A 206 6.02 20.32 7.43
N VAL A 207 5.76 19.01 7.45
CA VAL A 207 4.42 18.43 7.51
C VAL A 207 4.21 17.65 8.81
N PRO A 208 2.96 17.46 9.25
CA PRO A 208 2.65 16.62 10.40
C PRO A 208 2.99 15.14 10.15
N ILE A 209 3.10 14.38 11.25
CA ILE A 209 3.28 12.93 11.22
C ILE A 209 2.02 12.26 11.77
N ALA A 210 1.39 11.42 10.96
CA ALA A 210 0.31 10.54 11.40
C ALA A 210 0.92 9.20 11.88
N VAL A 211 0.80 8.93 13.17
CA VAL A 211 1.27 7.69 13.80
C VAL A 211 0.12 6.70 13.85
N ALA A 212 0.31 5.52 13.26
CA ALA A 212 -0.69 4.46 13.21
C ALA A 212 -0.10 3.12 13.64
N CYS A 213 -0.94 2.20 14.08
CA CYS A 213 -0.54 0.81 14.28
C CYS A 213 -1.43 -0.15 13.49
N VAL A 214 -0.83 -1.26 13.05
CA VAL A 214 -1.52 -2.35 12.36
C VAL A 214 -1.38 -3.65 13.15
N ARG A 215 -2.50 -4.40 13.25
CA ARG A 215 -2.59 -5.67 13.98
C ARG A 215 -3.34 -6.71 13.17
N GLY A 216 -2.95 -7.97 13.28
CA GLY A 216 -3.69 -9.12 12.72
C GLY A 216 -3.31 -9.48 11.29
N THR A 217 -2.63 -8.61 10.53
CA THR A 217 -2.25 -8.88 9.13
C THR A 217 -1.24 -10.03 9.00
N GLU A 218 -0.44 -10.31 10.01
CA GLU A 218 0.49 -11.44 10.08
C GLU A 218 -0.22 -12.79 10.09
N LYS A 219 -1.50 -12.82 10.47
CA LYS A 219 -2.31 -14.04 10.56
C LYS A 219 -2.88 -14.47 9.22
N VAL A 220 -2.90 -13.58 8.22
CA VAL A 220 -3.56 -13.79 6.91
C VAL A 220 -2.95 -14.98 6.16
N LYS A 221 -1.65 -15.17 6.15
CA LYS A 221 -0.96 -16.30 5.49
C LYS A 221 -1.47 -17.68 5.90
N ARG A 222 -2.01 -17.80 7.12
CA ARG A 222 -2.44 -19.10 7.68
C ARG A 222 -3.90 -19.43 7.41
N ARG A 223 -4.69 -18.45 6.96
CA ARG A 223 -6.16 -18.59 6.95
C ARG A 223 -6.81 -18.40 5.58
N LEU A 224 -6.06 -18.06 4.55
CA LEU A 224 -6.45 -17.77 3.16
C LEU A 224 -7.90 -18.15 2.83
N LEU A 225 -8.74 -17.21 2.34
CA LEU A 225 -10.10 -17.36 1.81
C LEU A 225 -11.13 -18.12 2.67
N LEU A 226 -10.75 -19.21 3.33
CA LEU A 226 -11.69 -20.10 4.04
C LEU A 226 -12.08 -19.60 5.44
N ARG A 227 -11.28 -18.70 6.04
CA ARG A 227 -11.58 -18.07 7.33
C ARG A 227 -11.17 -16.60 7.29
N PRO A 228 -12.12 -15.67 7.25
CA PRO A 228 -11.84 -14.25 7.30
C PRO A 228 -10.97 -13.89 8.51
N THR A 229 -9.99 -13.00 8.28
CA THR A 229 -9.09 -12.52 9.33
C THR A 229 -9.42 -11.08 9.65
N ASP A 230 -9.79 -10.81 10.91
CA ASP A 230 -9.98 -9.45 11.38
C ASP A 230 -8.60 -8.78 11.49
N VAL A 231 -8.47 -7.62 10.86
CA VAL A 231 -7.25 -6.81 10.84
C VAL A 231 -7.60 -5.39 11.24
N TYR A 232 -6.74 -4.79 12.06
CA TYR A 232 -7.01 -3.49 12.66
C TYR A 232 -5.95 -2.51 12.21
N LEU A 233 -6.38 -1.31 11.83
CA LEU A 233 -5.52 -0.16 11.53
C LEU A 233 -6.03 1.02 12.35
N ASP A 234 -5.29 1.38 13.37
CA ASP A 234 -5.67 2.42 14.30
C ASP A 234 -4.77 3.64 14.10
N ILE A 235 -5.36 4.78 13.75
CA ILE A 235 -4.65 6.07 13.72
C ILE A 235 -4.57 6.58 15.16
N LEU A 236 -3.38 6.50 15.73
CA LEU A 236 -3.17 6.77 17.15
C LEU A 236 -3.10 8.26 17.45
N GLU A 237 -2.31 8.99 16.66
CA GLU A 237 -2.02 10.40 16.92
C GLU A 237 -1.58 11.10 15.63
N LEU A 238 -1.89 12.41 15.54
CA LEU A 238 -1.27 13.32 14.59
C LEU A 238 -0.30 14.24 15.35
N ILE A 239 1.00 14.11 15.08
CA ILE A 239 2.04 15.01 15.62
C ILE A 239 2.07 16.25 14.73
N PRO A 240 1.75 17.45 15.25
CA PRO A 240 1.69 18.67 14.43
C PRO A 240 3.07 19.04 13.86
N ALA A 241 3.08 19.75 12.73
CA ALA A 241 4.29 20.11 12.00
C ALA A 241 5.29 20.92 12.85
N GLU A 242 4.80 21.79 13.72
CA GLU A 242 5.59 22.61 14.64
C GLU A 242 6.39 21.70 15.59
N ARG A 243 5.73 20.68 16.17
CA ARG A 243 6.37 19.72 17.04
C ARG A 243 7.36 18.83 16.28
N VAL A 244 7.04 18.44 15.04
CA VAL A 244 7.94 17.68 14.16
C VAL A 244 9.22 18.47 13.88
N CYS A 245 9.12 19.77 13.66
CA CYS A 245 10.28 20.64 13.41
C CYS A 245 11.11 20.92 14.70
N ALA A 246 10.50 20.88 15.87
CA ALA A 246 11.16 21.15 17.14
C ALA A 246 11.94 19.95 17.70
N MET A 247 11.54 18.73 17.34
CA MET A 247 12.19 17.49 17.80
C MET A 247 13.30 17.05 16.84
N SER A 248 14.31 16.38 17.36
CA SER A 248 15.28 15.65 16.54
C SER A 248 14.64 14.43 15.86
N THR A 249 15.24 13.92 14.79
CA THR A 249 14.75 12.70 14.12
C THR A 249 14.81 11.47 15.03
N ALA A 250 15.77 11.43 15.97
CA ALA A 250 15.90 10.34 16.95
C ALA A 250 14.75 10.38 17.96
N GLU A 251 14.42 11.57 18.48
CA GLU A 251 13.27 11.75 19.39
C GLU A 251 11.95 11.42 18.71
N LEU A 252 11.75 11.83 17.43
CA LEU A 252 10.57 11.49 16.66
C LEU A 252 10.44 9.97 16.45
N ALA A 253 11.54 9.28 16.17
CA ALA A 253 11.57 7.83 16.00
C ALA A 253 11.18 7.11 17.29
N GLU A 254 11.78 7.47 18.43
CA GLU A 254 11.50 6.86 19.72
C GLU A 254 10.08 7.17 20.18
N TYR A 255 9.64 8.43 20.06
CA TYR A 255 8.28 8.84 20.38
C TYR A 255 7.24 8.04 19.59
N SER A 256 7.41 7.98 18.25
CA SER A 256 6.47 7.26 17.39
C SER A 256 6.47 5.75 17.68
N ARG A 257 7.65 5.18 17.96
CA ARG A 257 7.79 3.77 18.32
C ARG A 257 7.03 3.47 19.60
N LYS A 258 7.21 4.29 20.66
CA LYS A 258 6.51 4.14 21.94
C LYS A 258 4.98 4.22 21.77
N ARG A 259 4.49 5.20 20.97
CA ARG A 259 3.05 5.35 20.70
C ARG A 259 2.48 4.11 19.99
N ILE A 260 3.22 3.55 19.02
CA ILE A 260 2.82 2.32 18.34
C ILE A 260 2.82 1.13 19.31
N GLU A 261 3.85 1.01 20.16
CA GLU A 261 3.92 -0.06 21.16
C GLU A 261 2.73 -0.02 22.14
N GLU A 262 2.33 1.17 22.58
CA GLU A 262 1.14 1.38 23.41
C GLU A 262 -0.14 0.96 22.65
N GLY A 263 -0.29 1.37 21.38
CA GLY A 263 -1.44 0.99 20.54
C GLY A 263 -1.51 -0.50 20.22
N LEU A 264 -0.38 -1.20 20.22
CA LEU A 264 -0.36 -2.66 20.02
C LEU A 264 -0.80 -3.45 21.25
N LYS A 265 -0.75 -2.83 22.44
CA LYS A 265 -1.18 -3.44 23.73
C LYS A 265 -2.66 -3.19 24.03
N ALA A 266 -3.26 -2.20 23.38
CA ALA A 266 -4.69 -1.87 23.50
C ALA A 266 -5.56 -2.80 22.64
#